data_6b739f01ddb64f79f5da7ec7120246d4
#
_entry.id   6b739f01ddb64f79f5da7ec7120246d4
#
_cell.length_a   1.000
_cell.length_b   1.000
_cell.length_c   1.000
_cell.angle_alpha   90.00
_cell.angle_beta   90.00
_cell.angle_gamma   90.00
#
_symmetry.space_group_name_H-M   'P 1'
#
loop_
_entity.id
_entity.type
_entity.pdbx_description
1 polymer ?
#
loop_
_entity_poly.entity_id
_entity_poly.type
_entity_poly.pdbx_seq_one_letter_code
_entity_poly.pdbx_strand_id
1 'polypeptide(L)'
;MEKEFNSTKNLEKVSKTTCYMCACRCGIDVHLKDNEVVHIEGNRDHPVNKGVLCAKGASGIFQHKAASRLKKPLRRVGERGEGKFEEISWEEALEIAVKWLSPIRKKSPEKLVFYTGRDQSQSFTGWWAQKFGTPNYAAHGGFCSVNMAAAGIYTIGGSFWEFGSPDWEKTELLLLFGVAEDHDSNPIKRGLGKLKNRGARVVAINPVRTGYNSIADQWVGIRPGTDGLLVLSLVHTLLKRKKIDLDYLQSFTNAPFLVNISSADANKGLFLRDKDG
;
A
#
# COMPACT_ATOMS: atom_id res chain seq x y z
N MET A 1 -17.05 -35.83 18.11
CA MET A 1 -16.03 -36.50 17.27
C MET A 1 -15.13 -35.42 16.72
N GLU A 2 -14.21 -34.94 17.56
CA GLU A 2 -13.16 -33.98 17.17
C GLU A 2 -12.10 -34.74 16.39
N LYS A 3 -12.07 -34.56 15.09
CA LYS A 3 -10.90 -34.93 14.29
C LYS A 3 -9.85 -33.84 14.50
N GLU A 4 -8.95 -34.09 15.46
CA GLU A 4 -7.69 -33.37 15.52
C GLU A 4 -7.01 -33.43 14.16
N PHE A 5 -6.91 -32.25 13.52
CA PHE A 5 -6.05 -32.06 12.34
C PHE A 5 -4.59 -32.08 12.83
N ASN A 6 -4.07 -33.27 13.06
CA ASN A 6 -2.71 -33.50 13.54
C ASN A 6 -1.74 -33.54 12.35
N SER A 7 -1.70 -32.42 11.54
CA SER A 7 -0.84 -32.36 10.36
C SER A 7 0.60 -31.87 10.62
N THR A 8 0.94 -31.60 11.89
CA THR A 8 2.23 -30.99 12.25
C THR A 8 3.29 -31.97 12.77
N LYS A 9 3.00 -33.24 12.88
CA LYS A 9 3.88 -34.20 13.58
C LYS A 9 5.17 -34.61 12.85
N ASN A 10 5.41 -34.18 11.61
CA ASN A 10 6.61 -34.53 10.83
C ASN A 10 7.27 -33.34 10.12
N LEU A 11 7.16 -32.11 10.65
CA LEU A 11 7.80 -30.94 10.06
C LEU A 11 9.21 -30.79 10.67
N GLU A 12 10.25 -30.86 9.85
CA GLU A 12 11.65 -30.87 10.30
C GLU A 12 12.12 -29.49 10.78
N LYS A 13 11.58 -28.40 10.21
CA LYS A 13 12.02 -27.03 10.52
C LYS A 13 10.92 -26.01 10.28
N VAL A 14 10.79 -25.04 11.19
CA VAL A 14 9.97 -23.85 11.01
C VAL A 14 10.87 -22.62 10.95
N SER A 15 10.75 -21.83 9.90
CA SER A 15 11.47 -20.57 9.73
C SER A 15 10.52 -19.39 9.82
N LYS A 16 10.77 -18.48 10.77
CA LYS A 16 10.02 -17.23 10.89
C LYS A 16 10.53 -16.20 9.90
N THR A 17 9.62 -15.59 9.15
CA THR A 17 9.96 -14.55 8.17
C THR A 17 8.78 -13.62 7.92
N THR A 18 8.91 -12.75 6.93
CA THR A 18 7.91 -11.75 6.57
C THR A 18 7.29 -12.06 5.21
N CYS A 19 5.96 -12.01 5.13
CA CYS A 19 5.24 -12.14 3.87
C CYS A 19 5.56 -10.96 2.93
N TYR A 20 5.88 -11.27 1.69
CA TYR A 20 6.28 -10.29 0.69
C TYR A 20 5.20 -9.96 -0.35
N MET A 21 3.99 -10.51 -0.20
CA MET A 21 2.93 -10.42 -1.20
C MET A 21 2.24 -9.05 -1.28
N CYS A 22 2.31 -8.25 -0.23
CA CYS A 22 1.74 -6.90 -0.20
C CYS A 22 2.40 -6.01 0.86
N ALA A 23 1.94 -4.77 0.99
CA ALA A 23 2.47 -3.78 1.93
C ALA A 23 2.23 -4.09 3.41
N CYS A 24 1.31 -5.00 3.76
CA CYS A 24 1.03 -5.35 5.16
C CYS A 24 2.19 -6.03 5.86
N ARG A 25 3.09 -6.69 5.12
CA ARG A 25 4.31 -7.33 5.66
C ARG A 25 4.03 -8.19 6.89
N CYS A 26 3.03 -9.06 6.79
CA CYS A 26 2.64 -9.96 7.87
C CYS A 26 3.78 -10.91 8.24
N GLY A 27 3.98 -11.16 9.52
CA GLY A 27 4.87 -12.23 9.98
C GLY A 27 4.28 -13.59 9.63
N ILE A 28 5.11 -14.48 9.11
CA ILE A 28 4.72 -15.84 8.71
C ILE A 28 5.69 -16.86 9.29
N ASP A 29 5.16 -18.04 9.53
CA ASP A 29 5.89 -19.26 9.84
C ASP A 29 5.90 -20.13 8.58
N VAL A 30 7.10 -20.44 8.09
CA VAL A 30 7.35 -21.27 6.90
C VAL A 30 7.81 -22.63 7.37
N HIS A 31 7.03 -23.65 7.10
CA HIS A 31 7.34 -25.03 7.44
C HIS A 31 8.10 -25.70 6.32
N LEU A 32 9.21 -26.30 6.67
CA LEU A 32 10.13 -26.98 5.76
C LEU A 32 10.19 -28.47 6.08
N LYS A 33 10.21 -29.29 5.03
CA LYS A 33 10.54 -30.71 5.07
C LYS A 33 11.54 -31.00 3.97
N ASP A 34 12.64 -31.66 4.28
CA ASP A 34 13.73 -31.93 3.32
C ASP A 34 14.22 -30.65 2.60
N ASN A 35 14.26 -29.53 3.35
CA ASN A 35 14.60 -28.20 2.84
C ASN A 35 13.59 -27.61 1.82
N GLU A 36 12.45 -28.26 1.61
CA GLU A 36 11.35 -27.82 0.74
C GLU A 36 10.24 -27.16 1.56
N VAL A 37 9.69 -26.05 1.06
CA VAL A 37 8.53 -25.39 1.67
C VAL A 37 7.30 -26.27 1.49
N VAL A 38 6.68 -26.68 2.61
CA VAL A 38 5.49 -27.55 2.60
C VAL A 38 4.23 -26.84 3.12
N HIS A 39 4.38 -25.79 3.95
CA HIS A 39 3.25 -25.04 4.47
C HIS A 39 3.66 -23.62 4.86
N ILE A 40 2.74 -22.67 4.75
CA ILE A 40 2.91 -21.28 5.18
C ILE A 40 1.69 -20.89 6.01
N GLU A 41 1.91 -20.39 7.22
CA GLU A 41 0.86 -19.86 8.08
C GLU A 41 1.26 -18.51 8.70
N GLY A 42 0.28 -17.82 9.31
CA GLY A 42 0.56 -16.57 10.00
C GLY A 42 1.24 -16.80 11.34
N ASN A 43 2.31 -16.06 11.60
CA ASN A 43 3.03 -16.12 12.87
C ASN A 43 2.19 -15.50 14.00
N ARG A 44 1.85 -16.30 15.02
CA ARG A 44 1.00 -15.87 16.15
C ARG A 44 1.71 -14.90 17.09
N ASP A 45 3.03 -14.96 17.17
CA ASP A 45 3.83 -14.07 18.02
C ASP A 45 4.07 -12.71 17.37
N HIS A 46 3.82 -12.58 16.07
CA HIS A 46 4.08 -11.34 15.35
C HIS A 46 3.14 -10.22 15.82
N PRO A 47 3.66 -9.02 16.23
CA PRO A 47 2.87 -7.99 16.91
C PRO A 47 1.75 -7.40 16.04
N VAL A 48 1.93 -7.35 14.72
CA VAL A 48 0.98 -6.73 13.80
C VAL A 48 -0.15 -7.68 13.42
N ASN A 49 0.14 -8.83 12.82
CA ASN A 49 -0.89 -9.73 12.30
C ASN A 49 -1.32 -10.84 13.26
N LYS A 50 -0.52 -11.18 14.29
CA LYS A 50 -0.83 -12.18 15.33
C LYS A 50 -1.51 -13.46 14.80
N GLY A 51 -0.90 -14.06 13.81
CA GLY A 51 -1.39 -15.28 13.17
C GLY A 51 -2.40 -15.08 12.05
N VAL A 52 -2.96 -13.90 11.87
CA VAL A 52 -3.87 -13.65 10.74
C VAL A 52 -3.08 -13.55 9.44
N LEU A 53 -3.43 -14.39 8.47
CA LEU A 53 -2.83 -14.39 7.14
C LEU A 53 -3.94 -14.45 6.08
N CYS A 54 -3.83 -13.65 5.04
CA CYS A 54 -4.80 -13.63 3.95
C CYS A 54 -4.49 -14.73 2.91
N ALA A 55 -5.43 -14.95 1.99
CA ALA A 55 -5.30 -15.96 0.93
C ALA A 55 -4.02 -15.76 0.09
N LYS A 56 -3.61 -14.52 -0.22
CA LYS A 56 -2.36 -14.26 -0.95
C LYS A 56 -1.12 -14.79 -0.21
N GLY A 57 -1.03 -14.51 1.09
CA GLY A 57 0.09 -14.97 1.91
C GLY A 57 0.12 -16.49 2.03
N ALA A 58 -1.02 -17.11 2.31
CA ALA A 58 -1.14 -18.57 2.42
C ALA A 58 -0.87 -19.27 1.09
N SER A 59 -1.31 -18.69 -0.04
CA SER A 59 -1.09 -19.25 -1.39
C SER A 59 0.31 -19.01 -1.95
N GLY A 60 1.19 -18.32 -1.23
CA GLY A 60 2.56 -18.06 -1.66
C GLY A 60 3.35 -19.33 -2.03
N ILE A 61 3.03 -20.46 -1.39
CA ILE A 61 3.61 -21.75 -1.71
C ILE A 61 3.30 -22.21 -3.16
N PHE A 62 2.09 -21.94 -3.65
CA PHE A 62 1.70 -22.29 -5.02
C PHE A 62 2.48 -21.45 -6.04
N GLN A 63 2.66 -20.16 -5.75
CA GLN A 63 3.51 -19.29 -6.58
C GLN A 63 4.97 -19.76 -6.57
N HIS A 64 5.48 -20.15 -5.41
CA HIS A 64 6.85 -20.66 -5.28
C HIS A 64 7.06 -21.94 -6.08
N LYS A 65 6.09 -22.86 -6.08
CA LYS A 65 6.14 -24.17 -6.74
C LYS A 65 5.51 -24.22 -8.12
N ALA A 66 5.01 -23.08 -8.65
CA ALA A 66 4.33 -23.06 -9.95
C ALA A 66 5.26 -23.58 -11.06
N ALA A 67 4.74 -24.46 -11.90
CA ALA A 67 5.47 -24.98 -13.05
C ALA A 67 5.87 -23.86 -14.05
N SER A 68 5.06 -22.81 -14.11
CA SER A 68 5.30 -21.62 -14.94
C SER A 68 6.33 -20.64 -14.35
N ARG A 69 6.84 -20.90 -13.14
CA ARG A 69 7.85 -20.04 -12.52
C ARG A 69 9.15 -20.11 -13.28
N LEU A 70 9.64 -18.97 -13.73
CA LEU A 70 10.94 -18.87 -14.41
C LEU A 70 12.07 -19.22 -13.44
N LYS A 71 12.96 -20.13 -13.87
CA LYS A 71 14.13 -20.58 -13.10
C LYS A 71 15.45 -20.14 -13.73
N LYS A 72 15.40 -19.72 -14.98
CA LYS A 72 16.53 -19.24 -15.77
C LYS A 72 16.15 -17.98 -16.53
N PRO A 73 17.09 -17.17 -16.97
CA PRO A 73 16.83 -16.08 -17.89
C PRO A 73 16.27 -16.60 -19.21
N LEU A 74 15.42 -15.83 -19.83
CA LEU A 74 14.82 -16.13 -21.12
C LEU A 74 15.22 -15.08 -22.15
N ARG A 75 15.68 -15.54 -23.33
CA ARG A 75 15.90 -14.70 -24.49
C ARG A 75 14.74 -14.85 -25.48
N ARG A 76 14.18 -13.75 -25.95
CA ARG A 76 13.19 -13.80 -27.03
C ARG A 76 13.85 -14.16 -28.34
N VAL A 77 13.30 -15.16 -29.03
CA VAL A 77 13.78 -15.66 -30.34
C VAL A 77 12.81 -15.44 -31.49
N GLY A 78 11.59 -14.99 -31.18
CA GLY A 78 10.56 -14.63 -32.17
C GLY A 78 10.33 -13.13 -32.24
N GLU A 79 9.39 -12.74 -33.10
CA GLU A 79 8.94 -11.36 -33.21
C GLU A 79 8.22 -10.93 -31.91
N ARG A 80 8.17 -9.61 -31.70
CA ARG A 80 7.49 -9.04 -30.53
C ARG A 80 6.01 -9.41 -30.57
N GLY A 81 5.53 -10.07 -29.52
CA GLY A 81 4.14 -10.54 -29.38
C GLY A 81 3.94 -12.01 -29.71
N GLU A 82 4.89 -12.70 -30.35
CA GLU A 82 4.79 -14.14 -30.63
C GLU A 82 4.93 -15.04 -29.40
N GLY A 83 5.51 -14.52 -28.29
CA GLY A 83 5.70 -15.31 -27.09
C GLY A 83 6.75 -16.42 -27.19
N LYS A 84 7.64 -16.37 -28.16
CA LYS A 84 8.71 -17.36 -28.36
C LYS A 84 9.95 -16.99 -27.61
N PHE A 85 10.37 -17.85 -26.68
CA PHE A 85 11.53 -17.64 -25.84
C PHE A 85 12.35 -18.92 -25.73
N GLU A 86 13.66 -18.78 -25.49
CA GLU A 86 14.57 -19.86 -25.13
C GLU A 86 15.28 -19.57 -23.82
N GLU A 87 15.59 -20.61 -23.05
CA GLU A 87 16.41 -20.49 -21.84
C GLU A 87 17.86 -20.22 -22.19
N ILE A 88 18.48 -19.27 -21.49
CA ILE A 88 19.91 -18.94 -21.60
C ILE A 88 20.57 -18.98 -20.22
N SER A 89 21.90 -19.00 -20.20
CA SER A 89 22.65 -18.90 -18.95
C SER A 89 22.59 -17.48 -18.35
N TRP A 90 22.92 -17.34 -17.06
CA TRP A 90 23.07 -16.04 -16.43
C TRP A 90 24.23 -15.25 -17.01
N GLU A 91 25.32 -15.90 -17.40
CA GLU A 91 26.48 -15.31 -18.03
C GLU A 91 26.07 -14.67 -19.36
N GLU A 92 25.37 -15.42 -20.19
CA GLU A 92 24.88 -14.91 -21.49
C GLU A 92 23.89 -13.75 -21.31
N ALA A 93 22.98 -13.85 -20.33
CA ALA A 93 22.05 -12.77 -20.03
C ALA A 93 22.74 -11.47 -19.61
N LEU A 94 23.78 -11.58 -18.77
CA LEU A 94 24.59 -10.44 -18.35
C LEU A 94 25.39 -9.85 -19.49
N GLU A 95 25.97 -10.65 -20.37
CA GLU A 95 26.69 -10.18 -21.57
C GLU A 95 25.75 -9.39 -22.49
N ILE A 96 24.55 -9.89 -22.74
CA ILE A 96 23.53 -9.19 -23.52
C ILE A 96 23.18 -7.85 -22.87
N ALA A 97 22.93 -7.85 -21.56
CA ALA A 97 22.60 -6.62 -20.82
C ALA A 97 23.73 -5.58 -20.90
N VAL A 98 24.98 -6.01 -20.69
CA VAL A 98 26.16 -5.15 -20.81
C VAL A 98 26.29 -4.58 -22.23
N LYS A 99 26.11 -5.44 -23.24
CA LYS A 99 26.17 -5.02 -24.66
C LYS A 99 25.15 -3.94 -24.99
N TRP A 100 23.93 -4.04 -24.43
CA TRP A 100 22.88 -3.04 -24.68
C TRP A 100 23.08 -1.76 -23.88
N LEU A 101 23.44 -1.88 -22.61
CA LEU A 101 23.46 -0.76 -21.67
C LEU A 101 24.74 0.07 -21.74
N SER A 102 25.91 -0.56 -22.04
CA SER A 102 27.18 0.16 -22.04
C SER A 102 27.25 1.32 -23.04
N PRO A 103 26.78 1.20 -24.31
CA PRO A 103 26.74 2.31 -25.22
C PRO A 103 25.85 3.46 -24.75
N ILE A 104 24.70 3.12 -24.14
CA ILE A 104 23.75 4.10 -23.58
C ILE A 104 24.43 4.85 -22.44
N ARG A 105 25.02 4.12 -21.48
CA ARG A 105 25.72 4.70 -20.33
C ARG A 105 26.84 5.67 -20.76
N LYS A 106 27.60 5.32 -21.81
CA LYS A 106 28.74 6.11 -22.26
C LYS A 106 28.35 7.37 -23.04
N LYS A 107 27.25 7.31 -23.82
CA LYS A 107 26.88 8.37 -24.76
C LYS A 107 25.71 9.22 -24.31
N SER A 108 24.69 8.61 -23.75
CA SER A 108 23.41 9.27 -23.47
C SER A 108 22.65 8.54 -22.37
N PRO A 109 23.16 8.55 -21.11
CA PRO A 109 22.57 7.79 -20.02
C PRO A 109 21.11 8.18 -19.71
N GLU A 110 20.70 9.40 -20.06
CA GLU A 110 19.33 9.91 -19.97
C GLU A 110 18.32 9.14 -20.85
N LYS A 111 18.78 8.36 -21.83
CA LYS A 111 17.92 7.50 -22.66
C LYS A 111 17.45 6.25 -21.93
N LEU A 112 18.06 5.89 -20.81
CA LEU A 112 17.56 4.83 -19.97
C LEU A 112 16.50 5.37 -19.02
N VAL A 113 15.29 4.81 -19.11
CA VAL A 113 14.25 4.97 -18.09
C VAL A 113 14.27 3.75 -17.19
N PHE A 114 14.46 3.96 -15.91
CA PHE A 114 14.41 2.91 -14.89
C PHE A 114 13.12 3.03 -14.09
N TYR A 115 12.22 2.08 -14.27
CA TYR A 115 10.92 2.07 -13.61
C TYR A 115 10.81 0.89 -12.67
N THR A 116 10.46 1.12 -11.41
CA THR A 116 10.33 0.04 -10.41
C THR A 116 8.95 0.00 -9.78
N GLY A 117 8.56 -1.22 -9.37
CA GLY A 117 7.39 -1.45 -8.54
C GLY A 117 7.63 -1.09 -7.06
N ARG A 118 6.65 -1.40 -6.22
CA ARG A 118 6.76 -1.24 -4.78
C ARG A 118 7.41 -2.47 -4.14
N ASP A 119 8.71 -2.44 -4.05
CA ASP A 119 9.47 -3.46 -3.34
C ASP A 119 10.50 -2.82 -2.38
N GLN A 120 11.13 -3.63 -1.56
CA GLN A 120 12.07 -3.13 -0.55
C GLN A 120 13.47 -2.85 -1.11
N SER A 121 13.74 -3.27 -2.35
CA SER A 121 15.00 -2.99 -3.03
C SER A 121 15.02 -1.67 -3.79
N GLN A 122 13.97 -0.83 -3.66
CA GLN A 122 13.88 0.45 -4.37
C GLN A 122 15.08 1.36 -4.10
N SER A 123 15.59 1.41 -2.88
CA SER A 123 16.77 2.20 -2.55
C SER A 123 18.01 1.72 -3.30
N PHE A 124 18.17 0.42 -3.44
CA PHE A 124 19.26 -0.17 -4.20
C PHE A 124 19.11 0.12 -5.70
N THR A 125 17.94 -0.05 -6.26
CA THR A 125 17.68 0.22 -7.68
C THR A 125 17.79 1.70 -8.02
N GLY A 126 17.38 2.59 -7.11
CA GLY A 126 17.57 4.03 -7.23
C GLY A 126 19.06 4.43 -7.21
N TRP A 127 19.83 3.84 -6.29
CA TRP A 127 21.28 4.02 -6.27
C TRP A 127 21.94 3.51 -7.56
N TRP A 128 21.50 2.35 -8.07
CA TRP A 128 22.01 1.81 -9.32
C TRP A 128 21.72 2.77 -10.49
N ALA A 129 20.49 3.30 -10.62
CA ALA A 129 20.13 4.25 -11.65
C ALA A 129 21.00 5.53 -11.58
N GLN A 130 21.24 6.05 -10.38
CA GLN A 130 22.13 7.18 -10.14
C GLN A 130 23.58 6.87 -10.60
N LYS A 131 24.10 5.68 -10.27
CA LYS A 131 25.44 5.25 -10.70
C LYS A 131 25.52 4.94 -12.17
N PHE A 132 24.44 4.55 -12.80
CA PHE A 132 24.34 4.45 -14.26
C PHE A 132 24.46 5.83 -14.92
N GLY A 133 23.94 6.88 -14.28
CA GLY A 133 23.96 8.26 -14.75
C GLY A 133 22.64 8.72 -15.38
N THR A 134 21.54 7.95 -15.21
CA THR A 134 20.23 8.36 -15.71
C THR A 134 19.47 9.19 -14.65
N PRO A 135 18.89 10.36 -15.04
CA PRO A 135 17.95 11.08 -14.18
C PRO A 135 16.53 10.47 -14.23
N ASN A 136 16.28 9.56 -15.18
CA ASN A 136 14.96 9.03 -15.46
C ASN A 136 14.66 7.79 -14.62
N TYR A 137 14.61 7.98 -13.31
CA TYR A 137 14.21 6.95 -12.34
C TYR A 137 12.81 7.25 -11.81
N ALA A 138 11.92 6.27 -11.91
CA ALA A 138 10.57 6.37 -11.37
C ALA A 138 10.24 5.16 -10.50
N ALA A 139 9.93 5.42 -9.24
CA ALA A 139 9.48 4.41 -8.28
C ALA A 139 7.97 4.48 -8.07
N HIS A 140 7.39 3.36 -7.64
CA HIS A 140 5.96 3.22 -7.40
C HIS A 140 5.35 4.35 -6.57
N GLY A 141 6.08 4.85 -5.57
CA GLY A 141 5.60 5.94 -4.69
C GLY A 141 5.14 7.18 -5.43
N GLY A 142 5.82 7.56 -6.52
CA GLY A 142 5.45 8.70 -7.36
C GLY A 142 4.10 8.56 -8.07
N PHE A 143 3.60 7.34 -8.23
CA PHE A 143 2.33 7.05 -8.91
C PHE A 143 1.23 6.58 -7.96
N CYS A 144 1.56 6.22 -6.73
CA CYS A 144 0.63 5.66 -5.76
C CYS A 144 0.30 6.63 -4.63
N SER A 145 1.32 7.22 -4.02
CA SER A 145 1.18 7.90 -2.73
C SER A 145 1.56 9.38 -2.77
N VAL A 146 1.95 9.92 -3.92
CA VAL A 146 2.32 11.33 -4.04
C VAL A 146 1.14 12.26 -3.74
N ASN A 147 -0.07 11.88 -4.11
CA ASN A 147 -1.29 12.61 -3.78
C ASN A 147 -1.52 12.69 -2.26
N MET A 148 -1.22 11.62 -1.54
CA MET A 148 -1.29 11.57 -0.09
C MET A 148 -0.24 12.48 0.56
N ALA A 149 1.00 12.44 0.08
CA ALA A 149 2.06 13.33 0.53
C ALA A 149 1.70 14.81 0.27
N ALA A 150 1.16 15.12 -0.91
CA ALA A 150 0.69 16.44 -1.27
C ALA A 150 -0.47 16.89 -0.34
N ALA A 151 -1.45 16.01 -0.11
CA ALA A 151 -2.54 16.29 0.81
C ALA A 151 -2.03 16.61 2.23
N GLY A 152 -1.02 15.86 2.71
CA GLY A 152 -0.38 16.15 4.00
C GLY A 152 0.27 17.54 4.05
N ILE A 153 1.00 17.93 3.00
CA ILE A 153 1.61 19.26 2.90
C ILE A 153 0.54 20.37 2.99
N TYR A 154 -0.57 20.20 2.26
CA TYR A 154 -1.64 21.20 2.22
C TYR A 154 -2.56 21.20 3.44
N THR A 155 -2.57 20.15 4.25
CA THR A 155 -3.47 20.03 5.41
C THR A 155 -2.75 20.22 6.75
N ILE A 156 -1.61 19.60 6.93
CA ILE A 156 -0.86 19.60 8.20
C ILE A 156 0.56 20.19 8.08
N GLY A 157 0.92 20.72 6.91
CA GLY A 157 2.20 21.38 6.68
C GLY A 157 3.39 20.43 6.50
N GLY A 158 3.17 19.14 6.39
CA GLY A 158 4.22 18.15 6.23
C GLY A 158 3.80 16.91 5.44
N SER A 159 4.72 16.39 4.64
CA SER A 159 4.54 15.11 3.95
C SER A 159 4.78 13.96 4.92
N PHE A 160 3.94 12.93 4.89
CA PHE A 160 4.11 11.74 5.70
C PHE A 160 3.65 10.48 4.93
N TRP A 161 4.27 9.37 5.26
CA TRP A 161 3.98 8.06 4.64
C TRP A 161 3.29 7.11 5.61
N GLU A 162 3.39 7.38 6.91
CA GLU A 162 2.83 6.57 7.98
C GLU A 162 1.73 7.35 8.69
N PHE A 163 0.51 6.82 8.68
CA PHE A 163 -0.64 7.44 9.33
C PHE A 163 -0.88 6.93 10.76
N GLY A 164 -0.03 6.00 11.21
CA GLY A 164 -0.27 5.29 12.46
C GLY A 164 -1.44 4.32 12.35
N SER A 165 -1.91 3.87 13.49
CA SER A 165 -3.08 3.00 13.61
C SER A 165 -4.23 3.76 14.26
N PRO A 166 -5.49 3.48 13.87
CA PRO A 166 -6.65 3.95 14.63
C PRO A 166 -6.56 3.49 16.09
N ASP A 167 -7.10 4.29 17.00
CA ASP A 167 -7.25 3.85 18.39
C ASP A 167 -8.41 2.86 18.48
N TRP A 168 -8.11 1.58 18.29
CA TRP A 168 -9.08 0.50 18.27
C TRP A 168 -9.81 0.31 19.61
N GLU A 169 -9.23 0.80 20.71
CA GLU A 169 -9.81 0.69 22.04
C GLU A 169 -10.79 1.83 22.36
N LYS A 170 -10.66 2.98 21.68
CA LYS A 170 -11.49 4.18 21.95
C LYS A 170 -12.41 4.57 20.79
N THR A 171 -12.10 4.16 19.58
CA THR A 171 -12.89 4.51 18.39
C THR A 171 -14.33 4.02 18.51
N GLU A 172 -15.30 4.89 18.43
CA GLU A 172 -16.74 4.60 18.49
C GLU A 172 -17.39 4.57 17.09
N LEU A 173 -16.80 5.30 16.14
CA LEU A 173 -17.23 5.34 14.75
C LEU A 173 -16.04 5.18 13.84
N LEU A 174 -16.08 4.20 12.94
CA LEU A 174 -15.09 3.99 11.89
C LEU A 174 -15.71 4.18 10.51
N LEU A 175 -15.14 5.07 9.70
CA LEU A 175 -15.48 5.26 8.30
C LEU A 175 -14.42 4.58 7.42
N LEU A 176 -14.82 3.61 6.60
CA LEU A 176 -13.94 2.89 5.67
C LEU A 176 -14.18 3.40 4.25
N PHE A 177 -13.26 4.22 3.73
CA PHE A 177 -13.32 4.74 2.36
C PHE A 177 -12.51 3.86 1.41
N GLY A 178 -13.17 3.20 0.46
CA GLY A 178 -12.51 2.42 -0.59
C GLY A 178 -11.61 1.31 -0.06
N VAL A 179 -11.79 0.89 1.20
CA VAL A 179 -11.01 -0.21 1.76
C VAL A 179 -11.43 -1.48 1.03
N ALA A 180 -10.51 -1.95 0.21
CA ALA A 180 -10.68 -3.20 -0.49
C ALA A 180 -10.71 -4.34 0.53
N GLU A 181 -11.07 -5.41 0.06
CA GLU A 181 -11.42 -6.65 0.65
C GLU A 181 -10.44 -7.31 1.60
N ASP A 182 -10.84 -8.49 1.99
CA ASP A 182 -10.17 -9.48 2.80
C ASP A 182 -8.71 -9.78 2.46
N HIS A 183 -8.23 -9.35 1.30
CA HIS A 183 -6.93 -9.79 0.79
C HIS A 183 -5.76 -8.98 1.32
N ASP A 184 -5.98 -7.74 1.76
CA ASP A 184 -4.88 -6.78 1.95
C ASP A 184 -4.83 -6.07 3.29
N SER A 185 -5.72 -6.39 4.21
CA SER A 185 -5.92 -5.55 5.40
C SER A 185 -5.99 -6.33 6.69
N ASN A 186 -5.07 -7.27 6.90
CA ASN A 186 -5.03 -8.05 8.14
C ASN A 186 -5.02 -7.21 9.43
N PRO A 187 -4.30 -6.08 9.52
CA PRO A 187 -4.39 -5.19 10.68
C PRO A 187 -5.81 -4.64 10.88
N ILE A 188 -6.49 -4.27 9.79
CA ILE A 188 -7.88 -3.77 9.85
C ILE A 188 -8.83 -4.87 10.29
N LYS A 189 -8.69 -6.12 9.81
CA LYS A 189 -9.52 -7.25 10.27
C LYS A 189 -9.51 -7.40 11.78
N ARG A 190 -8.32 -7.34 12.37
CA ARG A 190 -8.17 -7.41 13.82
C ARG A 190 -8.81 -6.22 14.54
N GLY A 191 -8.59 -5.01 13.99
CA GLY A 191 -9.20 -3.80 14.53
C GLY A 191 -10.72 -3.84 14.46
N LEU A 192 -11.29 -4.25 13.34
CA LEU A 192 -12.74 -4.41 13.18
C LEU A 192 -13.34 -5.39 14.19
N GLY A 193 -12.66 -6.53 14.44
CA GLY A 193 -13.09 -7.47 15.47
C GLY A 193 -13.19 -6.81 16.85
N LYS A 194 -12.18 -6.02 17.26
CA LYS A 194 -12.20 -5.27 18.52
C LYS A 194 -13.34 -4.24 18.57
N LEU A 195 -13.52 -3.47 17.49
CA LEU A 195 -14.59 -2.45 17.40
C LEU A 195 -15.97 -3.09 17.53
N LYS A 196 -16.23 -4.14 16.78
CA LYS A 196 -17.52 -4.85 16.81
C LYS A 196 -17.82 -5.44 18.19
N ASN A 197 -16.83 -6.02 18.87
CA ASN A 197 -16.99 -6.55 20.22
C ASN A 197 -17.35 -5.48 21.26
N ARG A 198 -16.98 -4.22 21.01
CA ARG A 198 -17.33 -3.07 21.87
C ARG A 198 -18.62 -2.36 21.45
N GLY A 199 -19.24 -2.75 20.34
CA GLY A 199 -20.42 -2.10 19.79
C GLY A 199 -20.12 -0.82 19.04
N ALA A 200 -18.87 -0.56 18.66
CA ALA A 200 -18.54 0.59 17.83
C ALA A 200 -19.15 0.46 16.43
N ARG A 201 -19.59 1.57 15.86
CA ARG A 201 -20.23 1.62 14.56
C ARG A 201 -19.22 1.66 13.42
N VAL A 202 -19.45 0.86 12.38
CA VAL A 202 -18.63 0.82 11.17
C VAL A 202 -19.47 1.19 9.96
N VAL A 203 -19.05 2.20 9.23
CA VAL A 203 -19.68 2.63 7.97
C VAL A 203 -18.68 2.39 6.83
N ALA A 204 -19.07 1.58 5.86
CA ALA A 204 -18.27 1.33 4.68
C ALA A 204 -18.75 2.17 3.50
N ILE A 205 -17.85 2.92 2.90
CA ILE A 205 -18.09 3.83 1.78
C ILE A 205 -17.33 3.27 0.58
N ASN A 206 -18.06 2.70 -0.37
CA ASN A 206 -17.43 1.99 -1.48
C ASN A 206 -18.40 1.92 -2.68
N PRO A 207 -17.95 2.03 -3.93
CA PRO A 207 -18.80 1.88 -5.10
C PRO A 207 -19.40 0.47 -5.23
N VAL A 208 -18.74 -0.54 -4.68
CA VAL A 208 -19.19 -1.94 -4.76
C VAL A 208 -19.39 -2.50 -3.35
N ARG A 209 -20.49 -3.22 -3.13
CA ARG A 209 -20.81 -3.85 -1.84
C ARG A 209 -20.15 -5.23 -1.73
N THR A 210 -18.87 -5.25 -1.39
CA THR A 210 -18.06 -6.48 -1.21
C THR A 210 -17.19 -6.40 0.04
N GLY A 211 -16.58 -7.50 0.42
CA GLY A 211 -15.61 -7.56 1.51
C GLY A 211 -16.14 -6.99 2.82
N TYR A 212 -15.46 -6.01 3.39
CA TYR A 212 -15.84 -5.38 4.67
C TYR A 212 -17.21 -4.70 4.65
N ASN A 213 -17.76 -4.39 3.46
CA ASN A 213 -19.10 -3.81 3.35
C ASN A 213 -20.19 -4.77 3.84
N SER A 214 -19.92 -6.08 3.83
CA SER A 214 -20.87 -7.10 4.30
C SER A 214 -20.96 -7.17 5.83
N ILE A 215 -19.92 -6.74 6.53
CA ILE A 215 -19.84 -6.75 8.00
C ILE A 215 -20.01 -5.36 8.61
N ALA A 216 -20.04 -4.31 7.80
CA ALA A 216 -20.31 -2.94 8.24
C ALA A 216 -21.77 -2.79 8.69
N ASP A 217 -22.01 -1.90 9.64
CA ASP A 217 -23.37 -1.58 10.10
C ASP A 217 -24.14 -0.80 9.05
N GLN A 218 -23.43 -0.08 8.20
CA GLN A 218 -24.00 0.65 7.07
C GLN A 218 -23.04 0.65 5.88
N TRP A 219 -23.59 0.42 4.69
CA TRP A 219 -22.89 0.63 3.44
C TRP A 219 -23.44 1.88 2.73
N VAL A 220 -22.54 2.74 2.29
CA VAL A 220 -22.85 3.91 1.47
C VAL A 220 -22.26 3.69 0.09
N GLY A 221 -23.13 3.43 -0.89
CA GLY A 221 -22.75 3.32 -2.29
C GLY A 221 -22.34 4.69 -2.83
N ILE A 222 -21.11 4.80 -3.31
CA ILE A 222 -20.56 6.05 -3.81
C ILE A 222 -20.16 5.90 -5.28
N ARG A 223 -20.39 6.97 -6.07
CA ARG A 223 -19.87 7.01 -7.43
C ARG A 223 -18.34 7.20 -7.39
N PRO A 224 -17.56 6.42 -8.14
CA PRO A 224 -16.10 6.61 -8.22
C PRO A 224 -15.72 8.07 -8.49
N GLY A 225 -14.72 8.59 -7.77
CA GLY A 225 -14.25 9.97 -7.89
C GLY A 225 -15.06 11.02 -7.13
N THR A 226 -16.07 10.63 -6.33
CA THR A 226 -16.90 11.56 -5.55
C THR A 226 -16.68 11.50 -4.04
N ASP A 227 -15.63 10.80 -3.58
CA ASP A 227 -15.28 10.70 -2.15
C ASP A 227 -15.08 12.08 -1.51
N GLY A 228 -14.38 12.99 -2.20
CA GLY A 228 -14.17 14.35 -1.73
C GLY A 228 -15.47 15.12 -1.57
N LEU A 229 -16.45 14.94 -2.46
CA LEU A 229 -17.76 15.58 -2.32
C LEU A 229 -18.53 15.07 -1.10
N LEU A 230 -18.45 13.77 -0.83
CA LEU A 230 -19.06 13.20 0.37
C LEU A 230 -18.39 13.77 1.63
N VAL A 231 -17.07 13.83 1.69
CA VAL A 231 -16.35 14.41 2.83
C VAL A 231 -16.73 15.88 3.01
N LEU A 232 -16.75 16.68 1.96
CA LEU A 232 -17.15 18.09 2.02
C LEU A 232 -18.61 18.25 2.48
N SER A 233 -19.52 17.36 2.08
CA SER A 233 -20.91 17.40 2.55
C SER A 233 -21.05 17.05 4.03
N LEU A 234 -20.20 16.13 4.55
CA LEU A 234 -20.12 15.84 5.99
C LEU A 234 -19.61 17.07 6.75
N VAL A 235 -18.52 17.69 6.28
CA VAL A 235 -17.96 18.92 6.88
C VAL A 235 -19.02 20.03 6.88
N HIS A 236 -19.69 20.27 5.74
CA HIS A 236 -20.76 21.25 5.65
C HIS A 236 -21.88 21.00 6.68
N THR A 237 -22.27 19.74 6.84
CA THR A 237 -23.32 19.35 7.79
C THR A 237 -22.88 19.60 9.23
N LEU A 238 -21.64 19.29 9.58
CA LEU A 238 -21.07 19.55 10.91
C LEU A 238 -21.05 21.05 11.21
N LEU A 239 -20.59 21.87 10.27
CA LEU A 239 -20.57 23.32 10.38
C LEU A 239 -22.00 23.89 10.56
N LYS A 240 -22.94 23.50 9.69
CA LYS A 240 -24.33 23.93 9.74
C LYS A 240 -25.02 23.58 11.06
N ARG A 241 -24.71 22.41 11.61
CA ARG A 241 -25.25 21.92 12.89
C ARG A 241 -24.46 22.39 14.11
N LYS A 242 -23.40 23.18 13.92
CA LYS A 242 -22.50 23.66 14.98
C LYS A 242 -21.93 22.51 15.83
N LYS A 243 -21.65 21.37 15.19
CA LYS A 243 -21.03 20.18 15.80
C LYS A 243 -19.53 20.16 15.51
N ILE A 244 -18.86 21.24 15.90
CA ILE A 244 -17.42 21.46 15.70
C ILE A 244 -16.78 21.83 17.03
N ASP A 245 -15.55 21.44 17.22
CA ASP A 245 -14.72 21.84 18.36
C ASP A 245 -14.03 23.17 18.02
N LEU A 246 -14.65 24.27 18.45
CA LEU A 246 -14.13 25.62 18.17
C LEU A 246 -12.79 25.88 18.87
N ASP A 247 -12.65 25.42 20.10
CA ASP A 247 -11.43 25.65 20.89
C ASP A 247 -10.24 24.95 20.24
N TYR A 248 -10.44 23.71 19.78
CA TYR A 248 -9.42 22.99 19.02
C TYR A 248 -9.10 23.69 17.70
N LEU A 249 -10.10 24.07 16.92
CA LEU A 249 -9.91 24.73 15.64
C LEU A 249 -9.16 26.05 15.77
N GLN A 250 -9.46 26.84 16.80
CA GLN A 250 -8.80 28.11 17.04
C GLN A 250 -7.35 27.97 17.55
N SER A 251 -7.11 26.97 18.40
CA SER A 251 -5.83 26.83 19.08
C SER A 251 -4.80 26.02 18.30
N PHE A 252 -5.23 25.08 17.46
CA PHE A 252 -4.36 24.08 16.85
C PHE A 252 -4.42 24.01 15.33
N THR A 253 -5.21 24.86 14.67
CA THR A 253 -5.36 24.83 13.21
C THR A 253 -5.26 26.24 12.61
N ASN A 254 -5.24 26.30 11.29
CA ASN A 254 -5.32 27.56 10.54
C ASN A 254 -6.75 28.03 10.26
N ALA A 255 -7.76 27.40 10.87
CA ALA A 255 -9.17 27.78 10.67
C ALA A 255 -9.51 29.24 10.99
N PRO A 256 -8.87 29.90 11.97
CA PRO A 256 -9.14 31.32 12.23
C PRO A 256 -8.54 32.29 11.21
N PHE A 257 -7.68 31.84 10.32
CA PHE A 257 -6.97 32.72 9.40
C PHE A 257 -7.92 33.22 8.30
N LEU A 258 -7.82 34.50 8.00
CA LEU A 258 -8.61 35.13 6.95
C LEU A 258 -8.07 34.71 5.57
N VAL A 259 -8.98 34.43 4.65
CA VAL A 259 -8.65 34.05 3.28
C VAL A 259 -9.11 35.16 2.34
N ASN A 260 -8.25 35.53 1.38
CA ASN A 260 -8.63 36.48 0.34
C ASN A 260 -9.62 35.83 -0.63
N ILE A 261 -10.83 36.38 -0.73
CA ILE A 261 -11.88 35.91 -1.62
C ILE A 261 -12.08 36.80 -2.84
N SER A 262 -11.35 37.93 -2.96
CA SER A 262 -11.48 38.86 -4.09
C SER A 262 -11.16 38.16 -5.42
N SER A 263 -12.10 38.21 -6.35
CA SER A 263 -11.90 37.60 -7.68
C SER A 263 -10.89 38.34 -8.55
N ALA A 264 -10.60 39.60 -8.22
CA ALA A 264 -9.64 40.44 -8.95
C ALA A 264 -8.20 40.35 -8.43
N ASP A 265 -7.96 39.65 -7.32
CA ASP A 265 -6.66 39.54 -6.70
C ASP A 265 -5.94 38.25 -7.12
N ALA A 266 -4.67 38.39 -7.52
CA ALA A 266 -3.81 37.25 -7.83
C ALA A 266 -3.61 36.29 -6.64
N ASN A 267 -3.78 36.81 -5.41
CA ASN A 267 -3.68 36.05 -4.17
C ASN A 267 -5.02 35.44 -3.70
N LYS A 268 -6.02 35.37 -4.58
CA LYS A 268 -7.29 34.74 -4.25
C LYS A 268 -7.10 33.30 -3.77
N GLY A 269 -7.68 32.98 -2.64
CA GLY A 269 -7.59 31.66 -2.00
C GLY A 269 -6.41 31.50 -1.06
N LEU A 270 -5.51 32.49 -0.97
CA LEU A 270 -4.40 32.50 -0.03
C LEU A 270 -4.80 33.19 1.28
N PHE A 271 -4.12 32.84 2.36
CA PHE A 271 -4.27 33.55 3.63
C PHE A 271 -3.85 35.01 3.49
N LEU A 272 -4.61 35.90 4.14
CA LEU A 272 -4.18 37.28 4.29
C LEU A 272 -2.92 37.31 5.19
N ARG A 273 -1.95 38.09 4.75
CA ARG A 273 -0.74 38.37 5.52
C ARG A 273 -0.74 39.84 5.93
N ASP A 274 -0.13 40.12 7.07
CA ASP A 274 0.16 41.51 7.44
C ASP A 274 1.35 42.03 6.64
N LYS A 275 1.77 43.27 6.96
CA LYS A 275 2.87 43.95 6.23
C LYS A 275 4.22 43.30 6.45
N ASP A 276 4.36 42.50 7.49
CA ASP A 276 5.62 41.86 7.90
C ASP A 276 5.69 40.39 7.45
N GLY A 277 4.67 39.86 6.72
CA GLY A 277 4.60 38.53 6.14
C GLY A 277 3.91 37.54 7.04
#